data_bacaf5816b6483969ecd3e42392d37ca
#
_entry.id   bacaf5816b6483969ecd3e42392d37ca
#
_cell.length_a   1.000
_cell.length_b   1.000
_cell.length_c   1.000
_cell.angle_alpha   90.00
_cell.angle_beta   90.00
_cell.angle_gamma   90.00
#
_symmetry.space_group_name_H-M   'P 1'
#
loop_
_entity.id
_entity.type
_entity.pdbx_description
1 polymer ?
#
loop_
_entity_poly.entity_id
_entity_poly.type
_entity_poly.pdbx_seq_one_letter_code
_entity_poly.pdbx_strand_id
1 'polypeptide(L)'
;MRYRDFKKAKDTYLKTLKIYHDLEKNEVVKSPIEGISIIEILRIDIAEFLMYLSAADGTIDQNEVLVFREITGFKDGIEGIIRHIEDNDIYSTAYESTVPYSMRLAVEAETIAQKVSGQKRATTLPRQLIKLYQSIGLSLIQADGEIAHDERRDYNIYIDTLEDYAEENGF
;
A
#
# COMPACT_ATOMS: atom_id res chain seq x y z
N MET A 1 15.98 12.23 4.36
CA MET A 1 14.54 12.06 4.73
C MET A 1 14.12 13.04 5.82
N ARG A 2 12.98 13.71 5.69
CA ARG A 2 12.44 14.52 6.78
C ARG A 2 11.69 13.60 7.74
N TYR A 3 12.16 13.44 8.97
CA TYR A 3 11.53 12.64 10.03
C TYR A 3 10.01 12.89 10.18
N ARG A 4 9.55 14.10 9.87
CA ARG A 4 8.15 14.50 9.94
C ARG A 4 7.27 13.80 8.90
N ASP A 5 7.78 13.59 7.68
CA ASP A 5 7.01 12.98 6.59
C ASP A 5 6.86 11.48 6.83
N PHE A 6 7.92 10.83 7.27
CA PHE A 6 7.90 9.44 7.68
C PHE A 6 6.93 9.16 8.84
N LYS A 7 6.94 10.00 9.88
CA LYS A 7 6.00 9.87 11.00
C LYS A 7 4.55 9.97 10.51
N LYS A 8 4.26 10.88 9.59
CA LYS A 8 2.92 11.03 9.02
C LYS A 8 2.49 9.79 8.24
N ALA A 9 3.38 9.20 7.44
CA ALA A 9 3.12 7.96 6.70
C ALA A 9 2.79 6.81 7.67
N LYS A 10 3.60 6.63 8.71
CA LYS A 10 3.38 5.62 9.75
C LYS A 10 2.05 5.82 10.50
N ASP A 11 1.75 7.05 10.90
CA ASP A 11 0.48 7.37 11.58
C ASP A 11 -0.73 7.08 10.68
N THR A 12 -0.62 7.38 9.37
CA THR A 12 -1.67 7.07 8.39
C THR A 12 -1.84 5.57 8.22
N TYR A 13 -0.74 4.82 8.15
CA TYR A 13 -0.76 3.36 8.08
C TYR A 13 -1.46 2.72 9.29
N LEU A 14 -1.09 3.14 10.49
CA LEU A 14 -1.71 2.63 11.72
C LEU A 14 -3.21 2.93 11.80
N LYS A 15 -3.64 4.11 11.33
CA LYS A 15 -5.06 4.46 11.24
C LYS A 15 -5.80 3.57 10.23
N THR A 16 -5.18 3.30 9.08
CA THR A 16 -5.78 2.43 8.06
C THR A 16 -5.88 0.99 8.54
N LEU A 17 -4.85 0.46 9.23
CA LEU A 17 -4.91 -0.85 9.87
C LEU A 17 -6.10 -0.96 10.84
N LYS A 18 -6.36 0.09 11.62
CA LYS A 18 -7.51 0.11 12.52
C LYS A 18 -8.83 0.06 11.77
N ILE A 19 -8.97 0.79 10.66
CA ILE A 19 -10.16 0.74 9.81
C ILE A 19 -10.38 -0.68 9.29
N TYR A 20 -9.35 -1.34 8.76
CA TYR A 20 -9.44 -2.71 8.26
C TYR A 20 -9.77 -3.70 9.37
N HIS A 21 -9.22 -3.51 10.57
CA HIS A 21 -9.62 -4.30 11.75
C HIS A 21 -11.11 -4.15 12.07
N ASP A 22 -11.63 -2.91 12.03
CA ASP A 22 -13.05 -2.66 12.30
C ASP A 22 -13.96 -3.24 11.20
N LEU A 23 -13.54 -3.20 9.94
CA LEU A 23 -14.25 -3.84 8.82
C LEU A 23 -14.35 -5.36 9.01
N GLU A 24 -13.26 -6.01 9.41
CA GLU A 24 -13.21 -7.45 9.68
C GLU A 24 -14.06 -7.82 10.89
N LYS A 25 -13.85 -7.12 12.00
CA LYS A 25 -14.57 -7.36 13.25
C LYS A 25 -16.10 -7.23 13.11
N ASN A 26 -16.55 -6.30 12.25
CA ASN A 26 -17.97 -6.06 12.00
C ASN A 26 -18.48 -6.83 10.77
N GLU A 27 -17.69 -7.72 10.20
CA GLU A 27 -18.04 -8.55 9.03
C GLU A 27 -18.58 -7.73 7.84
N VAL A 28 -18.08 -6.50 7.66
CA VAL A 28 -18.50 -5.60 6.57
C VAL A 28 -18.09 -6.15 5.22
N VAL A 29 -16.86 -6.65 5.13
CA VAL A 29 -16.31 -7.34 3.96
C VAL A 29 -15.64 -8.64 4.40
N LYS A 30 -15.51 -9.58 3.48
CA LYS A 30 -14.86 -10.86 3.73
C LYS A 30 -13.50 -10.93 3.01
N SER A 31 -12.56 -11.65 3.61
CA SER A 31 -11.30 -11.95 2.94
C SER A 31 -11.54 -12.72 1.63
N PRO A 32 -10.95 -12.28 0.52
CA PRO A 32 -10.99 -13.02 -0.74
C PRO A 32 -10.06 -14.23 -0.74
N ILE A 33 -9.19 -14.36 0.28
CA ILE A 33 -8.20 -15.44 0.40
C ILE A 33 -8.50 -16.23 1.67
N GLU A 34 -8.76 -17.53 1.52
CA GLU A 34 -9.06 -18.42 2.63
C GLU A 34 -7.88 -18.47 3.61
N GLY A 35 -8.16 -18.33 4.90
CA GLY A 35 -7.16 -18.39 5.97
C GLY A 35 -6.32 -17.12 6.17
N ILE A 36 -6.51 -16.08 5.36
CA ILE A 36 -5.81 -14.79 5.51
C ILE A 36 -6.81 -13.72 5.92
N SER A 37 -6.52 -12.97 6.98
CA SER A 37 -7.35 -11.86 7.42
C SER A 37 -7.23 -10.65 6.48
N ILE A 38 -8.25 -9.78 6.45
CA ILE A 38 -8.18 -8.57 5.61
C ILE A 38 -7.12 -7.58 6.10
N ILE A 39 -6.74 -7.66 7.38
CA ILE A 39 -5.62 -6.89 7.94
C ILE A 39 -4.29 -7.40 7.38
N GLU A 40 -4.13 -8.72 7.31
CA GLU A 40 -2.94 -9.34 6.73
C GLU A 40 -2.82 -9.04 5.24
N ILE A 41 -3.94 -9.05 4.51
CA ILE A 41 -3.98 -8.62 3.10
C ILE A 41 -3.45 -7.20 2.96
N LEU A 42 -3.92 -6.24 3.77
CA LEU A 42 -3.40 -4.87 3.71
C LEU A 42 -1.90 -4.81 4.00
N ARG A 43 -1.41 -5.61 4.97
CA ARG A 43 0.03 -5.67 5.30
C ARG A 43 0.86 -6.24 4.16
N ILE A 44 0.38 -7.30 3.54
CA ILE A 44 1.04 -7.93 2.39
C ILE A 44 1.10 -6.96 1.22
N ASP A 45 -0.04 -6.38 0.82
CA ASP A 45 -0.11 -5.44 -0.29
C ASP A 45 0.82 -4.24 -0.09
N ILE A 46 0.90 -3.69 1.13
CA ILE A 46 1.82 -2.58 1.44
C ILE A 46 3.28 -3.05 1.38
N ALA A 47 3.59 -4.25 1.86
CA ALA A 47 4.95 -4.80 1.78
C ALA A 47 5.37 -5.03 0.33
N GLU A 48 4.51 -5.62 -0.49
CA GLU A 48 4.76 -5.83 -1.93
C GLU A 48 4.94 -4.51 -2.68
N PHE A 49 4.13 -3.50 -2.39
CA PHE A 49 4.29 -2.16 -2.97
C PHE A 49 5.65 -1.54 -2.65
N LEU A 50 6.09 -1.62 -1.38
CA LEU A 50 7.39 -1.12 -0.99
C LEU A 50 8.54 -1.91 -1.64
N MET A 51 8.42 -3.24 -1.74
CA MET A 51 9.39 -4.08 -2.43
C MET A 51 9.46 -3.77 -3.93
N TYR A 52 8.31 -3.53 -4.56
CA TYR A 52 8.23 -3.13 -5.95
C TYR A 52 8.99 -1.81 -6.21
N LEU A 53 8.76 -0.79 -5.37
CA LEU A 53 9.46 0.48 -5.51
C LEU A 53 10.97 0.34 -5.25
N SER A 54 11.37 -0.39 -4.19
CA SER A 54 12.78 -0.61 -3.88
C SER A 54 13.52 -1.39 -4.98
N ALA A 55 12.82 -2.17 -5.79
CA ALA A 55 13.43 -2.91 -6.90
C ALA A 55 13.54 -2.09 -8.19
N ALA A 56 12.93 -0.92 -8.27
CA ALA A 56 12.74 -0.17 -9.52
C ALA A 56 14.05 0.29 -10.16
N ASP A 57 15.03 0.69 -9.37
CA ASP A 57 16.37 1.10 -9.84
C ASP A 57 17.41 -0.03 -9.77
N GLY A 58 17.04 -1.20 -9.27
CA GLY A 58 17.88 -2.38 -9.13
C GLY A 58 18.81 -2.35 -7.90
N THR A 59 18.63 -1.38 -7.01
CA THR A 59 19.43 -1.25 -5.78
C THR A 59 18.51 -1.07 -4.57
N ILE A 60 18.89 -1.66 -3.44
CA ILE A 60 18.18 -1.46 -2.17
C ILE A 60 19.17 -0.93 -1.15
N ASP A 61 18.91 0.24 -0.59
CA ASP A 61 19.77 0.86 0.39
C ASP A 61 19.32 0.66 1.84
N GLN A 62 20.18 1.05 2.80
CA GLN A 62 19.89 0.91 4.22
C GLN A 62 18.76 1.84 4.70
N ASN A 63 18.54 2.98 4.05
CA ASN A 63 17.49 3.91 4.44
C ASN A 63 16.13 3.39 4.02
N GLU A 64 16.05 2.76 2.84
CA GLU A 64 14.84 2.05 2.38
C GLU A 64 14.49 0.90 3.32
N VAL A 65 15.49 0.08 3.72
CA VAL A 65 15.30 -0.99 4.71
C VAL A 65 14.75 -0.44 6.03
N LEU A 66 15.23 0.74 6.48
CA LEU A 66 14.68 1.38 7.67
C LEU A 66 13.23 1.79 7.49
N VAL A 67 12.87 2.41 6.37
CA VAL A 67 11.47 2.77 6.06
C VAL A 67 10.61 1.51 6.03
N PHE A 68 11.07 0.49 5.32
CA PHE A 68 10.38 -0.79 5.20
C PHE A 68 10.10 -1.42 6.57
N ARG A 69 11.14 -1.53 7.40
CA ARG A 69 11.05 -2.09 8.75
C ARG A 69 10.09 -1.32 9.65
N GLU A 70 10.18 0.00 9.63
CA GLU A 70 9.37 0.86 10.50
C GLU A 70 7.88 0.88 10.10
N ILE A 71 7.56 0.69 8.82
CA ILE A 71 6.18 0.65 8.35
C ILE A 71 5.61 -0.75 8.49
N THR A 72 6.27 -1.76 7.92
CA THR A 72 5.71 -3.13 7.84
C THR A 72 6.03 -3.99 9.05
N GLY A 73 7.06 -3.64 9.85
CA GLY A 73 7.61 -4.47 10.91
C GLY A 73 8.49 -5.62 10.39
N PHE A 74 8.82 -5.63 9.10
CA PHE A 74 9.71 -6.62 8.49
C PHE A 74 11.10 -6.56 9.13
N LYS A 75 11.65 -7.70 9.51
CA LYS A 75 12.87 -7.75 10.33
C LYS A 75 14.14 -8.06 9.55
N ASP A 76 14.00 -8.54 8.33
CA ASP A 76 15.14 -8.89 7.50
C ASP A 76 15.85 -7.65 6.98
N GLY A 77 17.13 -7.82 6.62
CA GLY A 77 17.92 -6.78 5.99
C GLY A 77 17.78 -6.79 4.46
N ILE A 78 18.68 -6.09 3.77
CA ILE A 78 18.72 -5.98 2.31
C ILE A 78 18.60 -7.34 1.62
N GLU A 79 19.44 -8.31 2.00
CA GLU A 79 19.45 -9.65 1.40
C GLU A 79 18.10 -10.38 1.56
N GLY A 80 17.42 -10.19 2.68
CA GLY A 80 16.11 -10.79 2.91
C GLY A 80 15.03 -10.16 2.03
N ILE A 81 15.08 -8.85 1.82
CA ILE A 81 14.16 -8.14 0.91
C ILE A 81 14.41 -8.57 -0.53
N ILE A 82 15.66 -8.58 -0.99
CA ILE A 82 16.04 -9.03 -2.35
C ILE A 82 15.51 -10.45 -2.60
N ARG A 83 15.80 -11.37 -1.69
CA ARG A 83 15.33 -12.77 -1.81
C ARG A 83 13.82 -12.84 -1.92
N HIS A 84 13.09 -12.08 -1.12
CA HIS A 84 11.63 -12.08 -1.16
C HIS A 84 11.09 -11.53 -2.48
N ILE A 85 11.71 -10.50 -3.03
CA ILE A 85 11.37 -9.94 -4.35
C ILE A 85 11.58 -10.98 -5.45
N GLU A 86 12.73 -11.67 -5.44
CA GLU A 86 13.09 -12.68 -6.45
C GLU A 86 12.20 -13.91 -6.34
N ASP A 87 12.02 -14.47 -5.13
CA ASP A 87 11.26 -15.70 -4.90
C ASP A 87 9.76 -15.56 -5.25
N ASN A 88 9.22 -14.34 -5.17
CA ASN A 88 7.80 -14.07 -5.45
C ASN A 88 7.56 -13.30 -6.75
N ASP A 89 8.61 -13.02 -7.53
CA ASP A 89 8.54 -12.25 -8.78
C ASP A 89 7.72 -10.95 -8.65
N ILE A 90 7.93 -10.24 -7.52
CA ILE A 90 7.11 -9.10 -7.12
C ILE A 90 7.13 -7.99 -8.17
N TYR A 91 8.30 -7.73 -8.77
CA TYR A 91 8.44 -6.67 -9.77
C TYR A 91 7.57 -6.90 -11.00
N SER A 92 7.61 -8.10 -11.58
CA SER A 92 6.79 -8.45 -12.74
C SER A 92 5.31 -8.47 -12.40
N THR A 93 4.94 -9.02 -11.25
CA THR A 93 3.54 -9.12 -10.80
C THR A 93 2.93 -7.73 -10.56
N ALA A 94 3.66 -6.82 -9.92
CA ALA A 94 3.20 -5.45 -9.71
C ALA A 94 3.17 -4.63 -11.00
N TYR A 95 4.14 -4.83 -11.90
CA TYR A 95 4.19 -4.16 -13.20
C TYR A 95 3.04 -4.55 -14.13
N GLU A 96 2.50 -5.77 -14.01
CA GLU A 96 1.33 -6.24 -14.75
C GLU A 96 0.00 -5.58 -14.31
N SER A 97 0.07 -4.52 -13.51
CA SER A 97 -1.05 -3.64 -13.16
C SER A 97 -2.19 -4.32 -12.41
N THR A 98 -1.89 -5.24 -11.54
CA THR A 98 -2.91 -5.83 -10.67
C THR A 98 -3.26 -4.89 -9.54
N VAL A 99 -4.51 -4.45 -9.50
CA VAL A 99 -5.05 -3.68 -8.37
C VAL A 99 -4.96 -4.54 -7.10
N PRO A 100 -4.30 -4.07 -6.03
CA PRO A 100 -4.12 -4.84 -4.80
C PRO A 100 -5.46 -5.19 -4.14
N TYR A 101 -5.51 -6.31 -3.45
CA TYR A 101 -6.73 -6.77 -2.78
C TYR A 101 -7.24 -5.78 -1.73
N SER A 102 -6.34 -5.10 -1.02
CA SER A 102 -6.71 -4.03 -0.08
C SER A 102 -7.54 -2.93 -0.75
N MET A 103 -7.18 -2.54 -1.98
CA MET A 103 -7.94 -1.53 -2.73
C MET A 103 -9.32 -2.04 -3.15
N ARG A 104 -9.43 -3.29 -3.57
CA ARG A 104 -10.71 -3.93 -3.91
C ARG A 104 -11.63 -4.01 -2.71
N LEU A 105 -11.09 -4.40 -1.55
CA LEU A 105 -11.82 -4.42 -0.27
C LEU A 105 -12.27 -3.01 0.16
N ALA A 106 -11.45 -1.99 -0.06
CA ALA A 106 -11.83 -0.60 0.23
C ALA A 106 -13.01 -0.13 -0.61
N VAL A 107 -13.03 -0.46 -1.91
CA VAL A 107 -14.13 -0.16 -2.82
C VAL A 107 -15.40 -0.91 -2.41
N GLU A 108 -15.29 -2.20 -2.08
CA GLU A 108 -16.42 -3.01 -1.62
C GLU A 108 -17.02 -2.45 -0.33
N ALA A 109 -16.19 -2.16 0.67
CA ALA A 109 -16.63 -1.60 1.96
C ALA A 109 -17.32 -0.25 1.78
N GLU A 110 -16.77 0.64 0.96
CA GLU A 110 -17.38 1.95 0.70
C GLU A 110 -18.71 1.83 -0.06
N THR A 111 -18.79 0.91 -1.03
CA THR A 111 -20.02 0.60 -1.76
C THR A 111 -21.13 0.14 -0.81
N ILE A 112 -20.80 -0.76 0.12
CA ILE A 112 -21.74 -1.22 1.15
C ILE A 112 -22.17 -0.06 2.05
N ALA A 113 -21.22 0.73 2.53
CA ALA A 113 -21.50 1.88 3.40
C ALA A 113 -22.43 2.91 2.73
N GLN A 114 -22.22 3.21 1.43
CA GLN A 114 -23.10 4.12 0.68
C GLN A 114 -24.51 3.54 0.48
N LYS A 115 -24.62 2.26 0.21
CA LYS A 115 -25.94 1.60 0.08
C LYS A 115 -26.72 1.64 1.40
N VAL A 116 -26.04 1.46 2.54
CA VAL A 116 -26.68 1.47 3.86
C VAL A 116 -27.05 2.87 4.32
N SER A 117 -26.15 3.85 4.11
CA SER A 117 -26.35 5.22 4.58
C SER A 117 -27.19 6.10 3.63
N GLY A 118 -27.24 5.73 2.35
CA GLY A 118 -27.84 6.55 1.29
C GLY A 118 -27.05 7.84 0.99
N GLN A 119 -25.87 8.00 1.56
CA GLN A 119 -25.09 9.25 1.43
C GLN A 119 -23.67 8.96 0.92
N LYS A 120 -23.17 9.83 0.03
CA LYS A 120 -21.74 9.85 -0.33
C LYS A 120 -20.95 10.57 0.76
N ARG A 121 -19.87 9.94 1.23
CA ARG A 121 -18.95 10.55 2.19
C ARG A 121 -18.06 11.58 1.48
N ALA A 122 -17.66 12.64 2.19
CA ALA A 122 -16.71 13.63 1.68
C ALA A 122 -15.33 13.02 1.38
N THR A 123 -14.93 12.03 2.19
CA THR A 123 -13.70 11.25 1.97
C THR A 123 -14.03 9.77 2.06
N THR A 124 -13.85 9.06 0.95
CA THR A 124 -14.13 7.62 0.84
C THR A 124 -12.93 6.79 1.28
N LEU A 125 -13.15 5.53 1.65
CA LEU A 125 -12.07 4.63 2.04
C LEU A 125 -11.07 4.37 0.90
N PRO A 126 -11.49 4.17 -0.38
CA PRO A 126 -10.55 4.10 -1.50
C PRO A 126 -9.60 5.32 -1.58
N ARG A 127 -10.14 6.53 -1.46
CA ARG A 127 -9.31 7.75 -1.48
C ARG A 127 -8.38 7.88 -0.28
N GLN A 128 -8.78 7.38 0.88
CA GLN A 128 -7.90 7.31 2.07
C GLN A 128 -6.76 6.32 1.85
N LEU A 129 -7.06 5.17 1.24
CA LEU A 129 -6.07 4.16 0.94
C LEU A 129 -5.05 4.66 -0.11
N ILE A 130 -5.49 5.33 -1.17
CA ILE A 130 -4.59 5.97 -2.16
C ILE A 130 -3.64 6.94 -1.45
N LYS A 131 -4.14 7.81 -0.57
CA LYS A 131 -3.28 8.72 0.22
C LYS A 131 -2.27 7.98 1.11
N LEU A 132 -2.62 6.81 1.61
CA LEU A 132 -1.69 5.96 2.34
C LEU A 132 -0.55 5.50 1.42
N TYR A 133 -0.88 4.90 0.26
CA TYR A 133 0.12 4.44 -0.72
C TYR A 133 1.02 5.60 -1.17
N GLN A 134 0.43 6.76 -1.48
CA GLN A 134 1.18 7.98 -1.82
C GLN A 134 2.16 8.38 -0.72
N SER A 135 1.71 8.42 0.53
CA SER A 135 2.52 8.86 1.66
C SER A 135 3.67 7.89 1.96
N ILE A 136 3.40 6.58 1.90
CA ILE A 136 4.40 5.54 2.15
C ILE A 136 5.41 5.48 1.01
N GLY A 137 4.96 5.46 -0.25
CA GLY A 137 5.83 5.41 -1.41
C GLY A 137 6.76 6.63 -1.48
N LEU A 138 6.23 7.85 -1.26
CA LEU A 138 7.08 9.05 -1.19
C LEU A 138 8.09 9.00 -0.04
N SER A 139 7.75 8.39 1.09
CA SER A 139 8.69 8.21 2.19
C SER A 139 9.83 7.26 1.83
N LEU A 140 9.56 6.24 1.01
CA LEU A 140 10.56 5.29 0.55
C LEU A 140 11.49 5.93 -0.48
N ILE A 141 10.96 6.42 -1.61
CA ILE A 141 11.75 6.97 -2.72
C ILE A 141 12.50 8.28 -2.37
N GLN A 142 12.28 8.83 -1.18
CA GLN A 142 13.01 9.98 -0.65
C GLN A 142 13.94 9.61 0.51
N ALA A 143 14.07 8.33 0.81
CA ALA A 143 14.76 7.87 2.01
C ALA A 143 16.25 8.21 2.00
N ASP A 144 16.91 8.09 0.87
CA ASP A 144 18.32 8.40 0.68
C ASP A 144 18.61 9.88 0.35
N GLY A 145 17.56 10.65 -0.01
CA GLY A 145 17.64 12.07 -0.39
C GLY A 145 17.77 12.30 -1.89
N GLU A 146 17.90 11.26 -2.69
CA GLU A 146 17.86 11.29 -4.15
C GLU A 146 16.65 10.48 -4.64
N ILE A 147 15.96 10.98 -5.64
CA ILE A 147 14.83 10.26 -6.24
C ILE A 147 15.27 9.71 -7.58
N ALA A 148 15.46 8.40 -7.66
CA ALA A 148 15.77 7.73 -8.91
C ALA A 148 14.61 7.91 -9.92
N HIS A 149 14.96 8.06 -11.19
CA HIS A 149 13.95 8.27 -12.25
C HIS A 149 13.00 7.08 -12.35
N ASP A 150 13.51 5.86 -12.23
CA ASP A 150 12.73 4.63 -12.35
C ASP A 150 11.81 4.42 -11.15
N GLU A 151 12.26 4.69 -9.93
CA GLU A 151 11.40 4.67 -8.74
C GLU A 151 10.22 5.65 -8.88
N ARG A 152 10.50 6.87 -9.35
CA ARG A 152 9.46 7.89 -9.54
C ARG A 152 8.46 7.49 -10.63
N ARG A 153 8.95 6.92 -11.72
CA ARG A 153 8.11 6.39 -12.80
C ARG A 153 7.19 5.31 -12.28
N ASP A 154 7.74 4.32 -11.60
CA ASP A 154 7.01 3.15 -11.11
C ASP A 154 6.04 3.52 -10.00
N TYR A 155 6.44 4.45 -9.12
CA TYR A 155 5.53 5.06 -8.15
C TYR A 155 4.32 5.71 -8.82
N ASN A 156 4.52 6.55 -9.84
CA ASN A 156 3.43 7.22 -10.53
C ASN A 156 2.50 6.21 -11.21
N ILE A 157 3.03 5.22 -11.92
CA ILE A 157 2.25 4.17 -12.57
C ILE A 157 1.37 3.44 -11.55
N TYR A 158 1.93 3.08 -10.40
CA TYR A 158 1.19 2.38 -9.36
C TYR A 158 0.06 3.25 -8.78
N ILE A 159 0.34 4.50 -8.48
CA ILE A 159 -0.68 5.42 -7.94
C ILE A 159 -1.77 5.71 -8.96
N ASP A 160 -1.42 5.94 -10.24
CA ASP A 160 -2.39 6.15 -11.31
C ASP A 160 -3.32 4.93 -11.45
N THR A 161 -2.78 3.70 -11.37
CA THR A 161 -3.58 2.47 -11.39
C THR A 161 -4.62 2.43 -10.25
N LEU A 162 -4.25 2.86 -9.05
CA LEU A 162 -5.18 2.92 -7.92
C LEU A 162 -6.24 4.01 -8.11
N GLU A 163 -5.85 5.16 -8.64
CA GLU A 163 -6.76 6.28 -8.91
C GLU A 163 -7.78 5.92 -9.99
N ASP A 164 -7.32 5.34 -11.10
CA ASP A 164 -8.18 4.86 -12.18
C ASP A 164 -9.19 3.84 -11.66
N TYR A 165 -8.74 2.86 -10.87
CA TYR A 165 -9.64 1.86 -10.29
C TYR A 165 -10.70 2.48 -9.35
N ALA A 166 -10.31 3.47 -8.54
CA ALA A 166 -11.26 4.18 -7.69
C ALA A 166 -12.30 4.93 -8.53
N GLU A 167 -11.87 5.64 -9.59
CA GLU A 167 -12.74 6.42 -10.47
C GLU A 167 -13.70 5.53 -11.27
N GLU A 168 -13.24 4.40 -11.81
CA GLU A 168 -14.07 3.41 -12.51
C GLU A 168 -15.17 2.84 -11.59
N ASN A 169 -14.94 2.79 -10.29
CA ASN A 169 -15.91 2.35 -9.29
C ASN A 169 -16.72 3.50 -8.64
N GLY A 170 -16.56 4.73 -9.12
CA GLY A 170 -17.35 5.89 -8.70
C GLY A 170 -16.86 6.61 -7.44
N PHE A 171 -15.57 6.42 -7.08
CA PHE A 171 -14.92 7.00 -5.89
C PHE A 171 -13.80 7.99 -6.16
#